data_b1d171ef9f9ebdce5053768746ecd951
#
_entry.id   b1d171ef9f9ebdce5053768746ecd951
#
_cell.length_a   1.000
_cell.length_b   1.000
_cell.length_c   1.000
_cell.angle_alpha   90.00
_cell.angle_beta   90.00
_cell.angle_gamma   90.00
#
_symmetry.space_group_name_H-M   'P 1'
#
loop_
_entity.id
_entity.type
_entity.pdbx_description
1 polymer ?
#
loop_
_entity_poly.entity_id
_entity_poly.type
_entity_poly.pdbx_seq_one_letter_code
_entity_poly.pdbx_strand_id
1 'polypeptide(L)'
;MAGLSRREFLNTAGGATAALAFMAASGVRLSAAPLGLPIGSQMWPHRARIGTDGYAGLAAVLKDMKSIGIDSVEMISPSGEFKALTDGKQVRKVLDDHGIKSPSAHFRGVRTPGNLPTLIEWGNAIGMTHMNMASMGGQIVNGVTTLDMVKRTCDEYNKIGAITKKSGLQLMTHNEGFENSRLADGRLTYPVLLEYLDPDLVKMQFQMSSMRTIGDPVMYFTMYPGRFESAHLQGVDAAAGVNPPAAGQLTVKPSPEAQGGRGAGRAGGQGGGGGQALAVGEDSVDWVKVFQAAKTGGLKHYFVEQSWDVTVRSVAFLKTLNVT
;
A
#
# COMPACT_ATOMS: atom_id res chain seq x y z
N MET A 1 21.94 -5.47 43.72
CA MET A 1 21.09 -6.10 42.73
C MET A 1 20.32 -7.22 43.43
N ALA A 2 19.03 -7.00 43.72
CA ALA A 2 18.20 -8.01 44.35
C ALA A 2 17.73 -9.01 43.26
N GLY A 3 18.10 -10.26 43.44
CA GLY A 3 17.70 -11.35 42.52
C GLY A 3 16.24 -11.73 42.78
N LEU A 4 15.50 -11.98 41.71
CA LEU A 4 14.13 -12.49 41.76
C LEU A 4 14.06 -13.78 42.59
N SER A 5 13.08 -13.89 43.46
CA SER A 5 12.87 -15.11 44.26
C SER A 5 12.37 -16.26 43.36
N ARG A 6 12.66 -17.48 43.78
CA ARG A 6 12.24 -18.70 43.02
C ARG A 6 10.72 -18.74 42.78
N ARG A 7 9.92 -18.13 43.63
CA ARG A 7 8.47 -18.04 43.53
C ARG A 7 8.02 -17.00 42.48
N GLU A 8 8.74 -15.90 42.35
CA GLU A 8 8.50 -14.87 41.31
C GLU A 8 8.89 -15.39 39.92
N PHE A 9 10.01 -16.16 39.84
CA PHE A 9 10.41 -16.82 38.60
C PHE A 9 9.39 -17.87 38.16
N LEU A 10 8.85 -18.68 39.05
CA LEU A 10 7.85 -19.69 38.70
C LEU A 10 6.49 -19.09 38.33
N ASN A 11 6.11 -17.97 38.92
CA ASN A 11 4.88 -17.26 38.56
C ASN A 11 5.00 -16.58 37.17
N THR A 12 6.17 -16.03 36.82
CA THR A 12 6.42 -15.48 35.47
C THR A 12 6.53 -16.56 34.41
N ALA A 13 7.20 -17.67 34.70
CA ALA A 13 7.32 -18.81 33.78
C ALA A 13 5.98 -19.53 33.59
N GLY A 14 5.18 -19.71 34.67
CA GLY A 14 3.85 -20.30 34.61
C GLY A 14 2.82 -19.45 33.84
N GLY A 15 2.93 -18.12 33.96
CA GLY A 15 2.09 -17.17 33.21
C GLY A 15 2.36 -17.21 31.70
N ALA A 16 3.64 -17.29 31.31
CA ALA A 16 4.03 -17.38 29.91
C ALA A 16 3.62 -18.70 29.24
N THR A 17 3.75 -19.83 29.97
CA THR A 17 3.29 -21.15 29.49
C THR A 17 1.78 -21.27 29.43
N ALA A 18 1.04 -20.67 30.35
CA ALA A 18 -0.42 -20.63 30.31
C ALA A 18 -0.93 -19.73 29.17
N ALA A 19 -0.28 -18.62 28.90
CA ALA A 19 -0.61 -17.75 27.77
C ALA A 19 -0.35 -18.42 26.41
N LEU A 20 0.77 -19.14 26.27
CA LEU A 20 1.09 -19.93 25.08
C LEU A 20 0.12 -21.11 24.89
N ALA A 21 -0.26 -21.81 25.97
CA ALA A 21 -1.24 -22.88 25.93
C ALA A 21 -2.66 -22.37 25.61
N PHE A 22 -3.05 -21.21 26.12
CA PHE A 22 -4.33 -20.57 25.80
C PHE A 22 -4.38 -20.09 24.34
N MET A 23 -3.28 -19.52 23.81
CA MET A 23 -3.16 -19.15 22.39
C MET A 23 -3.21 -20.39 21.47
N ALA A 24 -2.58 -21.50 21.85
CA ALA A 24 -2.64 -22.76 21.11
C ALA A 24 -4.04 -23.39 21.13
N ALA A 25 -4.75 -23.28 22.26
CA ALA A 25 -6.11 -23.80 22.40
C ALA A 25 -7.17 -22.93 21.73
N SER A 26 -6.92 -21.61 21.61
CA SER A 26 -7.83 -20.67 20.96
C SER A 26 -7.70 -20.64 19.43
N GLY A 27 -6.81 -21.45 18.85
CA GLY A 27 -6.60 -21.47 17.38
C GLY A 27 -6.01 -20.17 16.82
N VAL A 28 -5.56 -19.26 17.67
CA VAL A 28 -4.84 -18.05 17.24
C VAL A 28 -3.47 -18.50 16.74
N ARG A 29 -3.38 -18.79 15.46
CA ARG A 29 -2.08 -18.87 14.78
C ARG A 29 -1.48 -17.47 14.86
N LEU A 30 -0.40 -17.31 15.60
CA LEU A 30 0.48 -16.18 15.39
C LEU A 30 0.85 -16.22 13.90
N SER A 31 0.33 -15.29 13.13
CA SER A 31 0.69 -15.16 11.72
C SER A 31 2.20 -14.98 11.66
N ALA A 32 2.91 -15.84 10.96
CA ALA A 32 4.33 -15.66 10.66
C ALA A 32 4.56 -14.51 9.69
N ALA A 33 3.54 -13.72 9.41
CA ALA A 33 3.56 -12.60 8.50
C ALA A 33 4.31 -11.40 9.09
N PRO A 34 5.05 -10.64 8.26
CA PRO A 34 5.81 -9.47 8.70
C PRO A 34 4.98 -8.49 9.53
N LEU A 35 5.54 -8.01 10.62
CA LEU A 35 4.92 -7.09 11.59
C LEU A 35 3.65 -7.62 12.25
N GLY A 36 3.35 -8.92 12.14
CA GLY A 36 2.09 -9.50 12.62
C GLY A 36 0.86 -9.00 11.86
N LEU A 37 1.04 -8.32 10.72
CA LEU A 37 -0.04 -7.81 9.89
C LEU A 37 -0.53 -8.89 8.92
N PRO A 38 -1.84 -8.92 8.56
CA PRO A 38 -2.35 -9.84 7.56
C PRO A 38 -1.63 -9.69 6.21
N ILE A 39 -1.27 -10.79 5.57
CA ILE A 39 -0.78 -10.74 4.19
C ILE A 39 -1.94 -10.33 3.29
N GLY A 40 -1.73 -9.24 2.54
CA GLY A 40 -2.72 -8.67 1.65
C GLY A 40 -2.40 -8.86 0.17
N SER A 41 -3.43 -8.75 -0.67
CA SER A 41 -3.30 -8.65 -2.14
C SER A 41 -4.13 -7.51 -2.68
N GLN A 42 -3.56 -6.76 -3.60
CA GLN A 42 -4.26 -5.74 -4.35
C GLN A 42 -5.10 -6.38 -5.46
N MET A 43 -6.32 -5.88 -5.71
CA MET A 43 -7.28 -6.55 -6.60
C MET A 43 -7.12 -6.20 -8.09
N TRP A 44 -6.34 -5.16 -8.43
CA TRP A 44 -6.15 -4.73 -9.81
C TRP A 44 -5.55 -5.80 -10.74
N PRO A 45 -4.53 -6.59 -10.34
CA PRO A 45 -4.00 -7.66 -11.17
C PRO A 45 -5.03 -8.74 -11.51
N HIS A 46 -6.08 -8.86 -10.71
CA HIS A 46 -7.13 -9.89 -10.83
C HIS A 46 -8.42 -9.38 -11.49
N ARG A 47 -8.44 -8.11 -11.96
CA ARG A 47 -9.60 -7.41 -12.48
C ARG A 47 -10.34 -8.14 -13.62
N ALA A 48 -9.62 -8.81 -14.50
CA ALA A 48 -10.26 -9.52 -15.61
C ALA A 48 -11.20 -10.64 -15.14
N ARG A 49 -10.81 -11.38 -14.09
CA ARG A 49 -11.64 -12.42 -13.48
C ARG A 49 -12.89 -11.87 -12.80
N ILE A 50 -12.78 -10.66 -12.23
CA ILE A 50 -13.87 -9.99 -11.52
C ILE A 50 -14.82 -9.35 -12.52
N GLY A 51 -14.28 -8.68 -13.55
CA GLY A 51 -15.06 -7.92 -14.53
C GLY A 51 -16.03 -8.77 -15.33
N THR A 52 -15.71 -10.05 -15.57
CA THR A 52 -16.58 -10.97 -16.31
C THR A 52 -17.83 -11.34 -15.50
N ASP A 53 -17.67 -11.67 -14.22
CA ASP A 53 -18.71 -12.33 -13.40
C ASP A 53 -19.15 -11.51 -12.17
N GLY A 54 -18.63 -10.28 -12.01
CA GLY A 54 -18.99 -9.40 -10.92
C GLY A 54 -18.77 -9.99 -9.53
N TYR A 55 -19.81 -10.11 -8.71
CA TYR A 55 -19.72 -10.67 -7.35
C TYR A 55 -19.29 -12.14 -7.33
N ALA A 56 -19.70 -12.94 -8.32
CA ALA A 56 -19.26 -14.34 -8.43
C ALA A 56 -17.77 -14.42 -8.77
N GLY A 57 -17.28 -13.55 -9.67
CA GLY A 57 -15.87 -13.41 -9.98
C GLY A 57 -15.05 -12.97 -8.76
N LEU A 58 -15.57 -12.01 -7.98
CA LEU A 58 -14.97 -11.60 -6.71
C LEU A 58 -14.85 -12.79 -5.75
N ALA A 59 -15.94 -13.54 -5.54
CA ALA A 59 -15.96 -14.71 -4.65
C ALA A 59 -14.93 -15.79 -5.08
N ALA A 60 -14.83 -16.07 -6.38
CA ALA A 60 -13.87 -17.02 -6.91
C ALA A 60 -12.41 -16.57 -6.66
N VAL A 61 -12.11 -15.29 -6.88
CA VAL A 61 -10.78 -14.73 -6.61
C VAL A 61 -10.46 -14.80 -5.12
N LEU A 62 -11.39 -14.41 -4.25
CA LEU A 62 -11.17 -14.45 -2.79
C LEU A 62 -10.97 -15.88 -2.27
N LYS A 63 -11.69 -16.86 -2.81
CA LYS A 63 -11.50 -18.27 -2.48
C LYS A 63 -10.06 -18.72 -2.78
N ASP A 64 -9.55 -18.40 -3.96
CA ASP A 64 -8.17 -18.74 -4.33
C ASP A 64 -7.16 -18.00 -3.45
N MET A 65 -7.35 -16.71 -3.19
CA MET A 65 -6.51 -15.93 -2.29
C MET A 65 -6.45 -16.52 -0.89
N LYS A 66 -7.62 -16.92 -0.34
CA LYS A 66 -7.67 -17.55 0.98
C LYS A 66 -6.92 -18.87 1.02
N SER A 67 -6.96 -19.67 -0.06
CA SER A 67 -6.27 -20.96 -0.14
C SER A 67 -4.75 -20.86 -0.01
N ILE A 68 -4.17 -19.73 -0.41
CA ILE A 68 -2.74 -19.46 -0.26
C ILE A 68 -2.39 -18.61 0.97
N GLY A 69 -3.39 -18.29 1.81
CA GLY A 69 -3.21 -17.59 3.10
C GLY A 69 -3.16 -16.06 2.99
N ILE A 70 -3.83 -15.49 2.00
CA ILE A 70 -4.17 -14.07 1.98
C ILE A 70 -5.38 -13.85 2.86
N ASP A 71 -5.28 -12.94 3.82
CA ASP A 71 -6.33 -12.61 4.78
C ASP A 71 -6.85 -11.18 4.62
N SER A 72 -6.25 -10.40 3.73
CA SER A 72 -6.62 -9.02 3.46
C SER A 72 -6.56 -8.71 1.96
N VAL A 73 -7.41 -7.81 1.49
CA VAL A 73 -7.35 -7.31 0.11
C VAL A 73 -7.49 -5.79 0.08
N GLU A 74 -6.89 -5.17 -0.92
CA GLU A 74 -7.22 -3.80 -1.28
C GLU A 74 -8.14 -3.83 -2.50
N MET A 75 -9.39 -3.42 -2.28
CA MET A 75 -10.40 -3.37 -3.33
C MET A 75 -10.14 -2.23 -4.32
N ILE A 76 -10.94 -2.19 -5.38
CA ILE A 76 -11.05 -1.04 -6.30
C ILE A 76 -12.49 -0.54 -6.20
N SER A 77 -12.68 0.78 -6.10
CA SER A 77 -13.99 1.40 -6.14
C SER A 77 -14.74 1.07 -7.44
N PRO A 78 -16.09 1.08 -7.45
CA PRO A 78 -16.89 0.70 -8.61
C PRO A 78 -16.54 1.53 -9.86
N SER A 79 -15.64 1.01 -10.68
CA SER A 79 -15.17 1.63 -11.92
C SER A 79 -14.51 0.59 -12.82
N GLY A 80 -14.51 0.82 -14.12
CA GLY A 80 -13.89 -0.12 -15.08
C GLY A 80 -14.44 -1.53 -14.92
N GLU A 81 -13.57 -2.50 -14.74
CA GLU A 81 -13.91 -3.92 -14.55
C GLU A 81 -14.64 -4.17 -13.21
N PHE A 82 -14.51 -3.26 -12.24
CA PHE A 82 -15.19 -3.37 -10.93
C PHE A 82 -16.56 -2.68 -10.91
N LYS A 83 -17.04 -2.15 -12.04
CA LYS A 83 -18.29 -1.35 -12.14
C LYS A 83 -19.53 -2.06 -11.62
N ALA A 84 -19.55 -3.39 -11.61
CA ALA A 84 -20.68 -4.18 -11.09
C ALA A 84 -20.75 -4.21 -9.57
N LEU A 85 -19.65 -3.88 -8.85
CA LEU A 85 -19.53 -4.01 -7.39
C LEU A 85 -20.04 -2.75 -6.66
N THR A 86 -21.20 -2.24 -7.04
CA THR A 86 -21.76 -0.97 -6.53
C THR A 86 -22.39 -1.07 -5.14
N ASP A 87 -22.86 -2.24 -4.75
CA ASP A 87 -23.42 -2.45 -3.41
C ASP A 87 -22.30 -2.86 -2.42
N GLY A 88 -21.88 -1.90 -1.60
CA GLY A 88 -20.82 -2.13 -0.60
C GLY A 88 -21.20 -3.18 0.46
N LYS A 89 -22.48 -3.33 0.81
CA LYS A 89 -22.96 -4.36 1.74
C LYS A 89 -22.81 -5.76 1.13
N GLN A 90 -23.11 -5.89 -0.15
CA GLN A 90 -22.91 -7.16 -0.86
C GLN A 90 -21.44 -7.49 -1.02
N VAL A 91 -20.58 -6.49 -1.33
CA VAL A 91 -19.10 -6.68 -1.32
C VAL A 91 -18.66 -7.16 0.06
N ARG A 92 -19.10 -6.50 1.14
CA ARG A 92 -18.78 -6.88 2.51
C ARG A 92 -19.18 -8.33 2.81
N LYS A 93 -20.40 -8.71 2.42
CA LYS A 93 -20.87 -10.09 2.61
C LYS A 93 -19.95 -11.09 1.90
N VAL A 94 -19.56 -10.84 0.65
CA VAL A 94 -18.67 -11.73 -0.09
C VAL A 94 -17.30 -11.83 0.58
N LEU A 95 -16.75 -10.74 1.11
CA LEU A 95 -15.51 -10.74 1.87
C LEU A 95 -15.62 -11.57 3.16
N ASP A 96 -16.68 -11.36 3.92
CA ASP A 96 -16.94 -12.07 5.20
C ASP A 96 -17.16 -13.58 4.98
N ASP A 97 -17.87 -13.98 3.93
CA ASP A 97 -18.10 -15.39 3.55
C ASP A 97 -16.76 -16.13 3.28
N HIS A 98 -15.70 -15.41 2.92
CA HIS A 98 -14.36 -15.99 2.69
C HIS A 98 -13.37 -15.69 3.84
N GLY A 99 -13.80 -15.02 4.90
CA GLY A 99 -12.94 -14.64 6.03
C GLY A 99 -11.78 -13.74 5.62
N ILE A 100 -12.00 -12.84 4.66
CA ILE A 100 -11.05 -11.85 4.15
C ILE A 100 -11.57 -10.46 4.49
N LYS A 101 -10.67 -9.53 4.83
CA LYS A 101 -11.01 -8.13 5.11
C LYS A 101 -10.50 -7.21 4.02
N SER A 102 -11.17 -6.08 3.82
CA SER A 102 -10.68 -5.00 2.96
C SER A 102 -10.58 -3.71 3.76
N PRO A 103 -9.40 -3.42 4.34
CA PRO A 103 -9.19 -2.20 5.12
C PRO A 103 -9.13 -0.94 4.25
N SER A 104 -8.83 -1.08 2.95
CA SER A 104 -8.76 0.01 1.99
C SER A 104 -9.22 -0.40 0.59
N ALA A 105 -9.43 0.59 -0.25
CA ALA A 105 -9.59 0.41 -1.69
C ALA A 105 -8.93 1.56 -2.45
N HIS A 106 -8.53 1.30 -3.69
CA HIS A 106 -8.20 2.35 -4.65
C HIS A 106 -9.47 3.03 -5.17
N PHE A 107 -9.60 4.31 -4.88
CA PHE A 107 -10.70 5.14 -5.37
C PHE A 107 -10.27 5.89 -6.62
N ARG A 108 -10.97 5.66 -7.71
CA ARG A 108 -10.69 6.25 -9.02
C ARG A 108 -11.74 7.30 -9.38
N GLY A 109 -11.31 8.36 -10.08
CA GLY A 109 -12.22 9.37 -10.58
C GLY A 109 -12.99 10.13 -9.50
N VAL A 110 -12.40 10.31 -8.33
CA VAL A 110 -12.99 11.09 -7.23
C VAL A 110 -13.15 12.54 -7.65
N ARG A 111 -14.33 13.10 -7.39
CA ARG A 111 -14.68 14.50 -7.68
C ARG A 111 -15.30 15.13 -6.46
N THR A 112 -14.84 16.31 -6.08
CA THR A 112 -15.32 17.03 -4.91
C THR A 112 -16.07 18.28 -5.34
N PRO A 113 -17.34 18.47 -4.89
CA PRO A 113 -18.14 17.58 -4.02
C PRO A 113 -18.69 16.32 -4.73
N GLY A 114 -18.88 16.34 -6.02
CA GLY A 114 -19.35 15.29 -6.95
C GLY A 114 -19.74 13.94 -6.35
N ASN A 115 -18.93 12.90 -6.64
CA ASN A 115 -19.20 11.51 -6.21
C ASN A 115 -18.56 11.14 -4.86
N LEU A 116 -17.84 12.02 -4.20
CA LEU A 116 -17.12 11.72 -2.95
C LEU A 116 -18.06 11.15 -1.86
N PRO A 117 -19.26 11.72 -1.59
CA PRO A 117 -20.16 11.16 -0.57
C PRO A 117 -20.55 9.71 -0.84
N THR A 118 -20.93 9.37 -2.07
CA THR A 118 -21.30 8.01 -2.48
C THR A 118 -20.13 7.03 -2.33
N LEU A 119 -18.91 7.46 -2.65
CA LEU A 119 -17.71 6.64 -2.50
C LEU A 119 -17.36 6.41 -1.02
N ILE A 120 -17.53 7.40 -0.17
CA ILE A 120 -17.38 7.28 1.29
C ILE A 120 -18.41 6.28 1.84
N GLU A 121 -19.69 6.40 1.43
CA GLU A 121 -20.74 5.47 1.84
C GLU A 121 -20.42 4.03 1.43
N TRP A 122 -19.95 3.82 0.20
CA TRP A 122 -19.53 2.51 -0.29
C TRP A 122 -18.35 1.95 0.55
N GLY A 123 -17.32 2.75 0.83
CA GLY A 123 -16.19 2.34 1.67
C GLY A 123 -16.61 1.96 3.09
N ASN A 124 -17.48 2.77 3.71
CA ASN A 124 -18.01 2.49 5.04
C ASN A 124 -18.87 1.23 5.08
N ALA A 125 -19.67 0.98 4.03
CA ALA A 125 -20.50 -0.24 3.93
C ALA A 125 -19.64 -1.51 3.87
N ILE A 126 -18.46 -1.46 3.28
CA ILE A 126 -17.46 -2.55 3.26
C ILE A 126 -16.77 -2.67 4.63
N GLY A 127 -16.73 -1.62 5.43
CA GLY A 127 -16.03 -1.58 6.71
C GLY A 127 -14.55 -1.19 6.57
N MET A 128 -14.24 -0.36 5.59
CA MET A 128 -12.90 0.18 5.39
C MET A 128 -12.52 1.16 6.49
N THR A 129 -11.23 1.32 6.70
CA THR A 129 -10.64 2.35 7.57
C THR A 129 -9.88 3.40 6.77
N HIS A 130 -9.56 3.10 5.51
CA HIS A 130 -8.77 3.96 4.63
C HIS A 130 -9.44 4.13 3.27
N MET A 131 -9.45 5.36 2.79
CA MET A 131 -9.80 5.71 1.41
C MET A 131 -8.52 6.07 0.66
N ASN A 132 -8.10 5.24 -0.28
CA ASN A 132 -6.86 5.45 -1.00
C ASN A 132 -7.11 6.00 -2.41
N MET A 133 -6.62 7.19 -2.69
CA MET A 133 -6.69 7.75 -4.04
C MET A 133 -5.73 6.99 -4.95
N ALA A 134 -6.26 6.35 -5.98
CA ALA A 134 -5.52 5.44 -6.88
C ALA A 134 -4.35 6.10 -7.63
N SER A 135 -4.35 7.41 -7.70
CA SER A 135 -3.25 8.23 -8.20
C SER A 135 -3.44 9.64 -7.68
N MET A 136 -2.36 10.39 -7.54
CA MET A 136 -2.46 11.80 -7.24
C MET A 136 -2.93 12.51 -8.51
N GLY A 137 -4.19 12.93 -8.50
CA GLY A 137 -4.80 13.69 -9.58
C GLY A 137 -4.29 15.14 -9.62
N GLY A 138 -5.03 15.97 -10.33
CA GLY A 138 -4.73 17.38 -10.43
C GLY A 138 -3.67 17.70 -11.48
N GLN A 139 -2.73 18.55 -11.14
CA GLN A 139 -1.74 19.10 -12.06
C GLN A 139 -0.36 18.43 -11.93
N ILE A 140 -0.23 17.42 -11.07
CA ILE A 140 1.03 16.72 -10.85
C ILE A 140 1.08 15.50 -11.76
N VAL A 141 2.06 15.52 -12.66
CA VAL A 141 2.32 14.45 -13.63
C VAL A 141 3.83 14.21 -13.68
N ASN A 142 4.27 13.11 -14.25
CA ASN A 142 5.68 12.95 -14.55
C ASN A 142 6.17 14.08 -15.47
N GLY A 143 7.28 14.73 -15.08
CA GLY A 143 7.86 15.85 -15.78
C GLY A 143 8.11 17.04 -14.85
N VAL A 144 8.01 18.25 -15.39
CA VAL A 144 8.21 19.49 -14.64
C VAL A 144 6.88 20.00 -14.11
N THR A 145 6.81 20.28 -12.82
CA THR A 145 5.68 20.94 -12.17
C THR A 145 6.13 22.22 -11.46
N THR A 146 5.19 23.06 -11.08
CA THR A 146 5.48 24.27 -10.30
C THR A 146 5.11 24.08 -8.83
N LEU A 147 5.74 24.86 -7.95
CA LEU A 147 5.41 24.83 -6.53
C LEU A 147 3.92 25.20 -6.29
N ASP A 148 3.37 26.10 -7.08
CA ASP A 148 1.95 26.46 -6.97
C ASP A 148 1.01 25.32 -7.38
N MET A 149 1.39 24.51 -8.37
CA MET A 149 0.64 23.30 -8.74
C MET A 149 0.66 22.29 -7.58
N VAL A 150 1.82 22.09 -6.96
CA VAL A 150 1.97 21.21 -5.78
C VAL A 150 1.06 21.71 -4.65
N LYS A 151 1.16 22.99 -4.29
CA LYS A 151 0.36 23.57 -3.19
C LYS A 151 -1.14 23.41 -3.45
N ARG A 152 -1.63 23.78 -4.64
CA ARG A 152 -3.05 23.62 -5.00
C ARG A 152 -3.52 22.16 -4.89
N THR A 153 -2.70 21.23 -5.36
CA THR A 153 -3.03 19.80 -5.26
C THR A 153 -3.08 19.35 -3.81
N CYS A 154 -2.10 19.74 -2.99
CA CYS A 154 -2.10 19.42 -1.56
C CYS A 154 -3.29 20.02 -0.81
N ASP A 155 -3.65 21.27 -1.11
CA ASP A 155 -4.83 21.92 -0.52
C ASP A 155 -6.13 21.19 -0.85
N GLU A 156 -6.26 20.67 -2.08
CA GLU A 156 -7.40 19.85 -2.48
C GLU A 156 -7.44 18.53 -1.70
N TYR A 157 -6.31 17.83 -1.60
CA TYR A 157 -6.21 16.57 -0.86
C TYR A 157 -6.43 16.77 0.64
N ASN A 158 -5.91 17.83 1.22
CA ASN A 158 -6.15 18.17 2.62
C ASN A 158 -7.66 18.42 2.88
N LYS A 159 -8.37 19.10 1.96
CA LYS A 159 -9.83 19.28 2.04
C LYS A 159 -10.58 17.95 1.97
N ILE A 160 -10.20 17.08 1.02
CA ILE A 160 -10.79 15.72 0.90
C ILE A 160 -10.50 14.94 2.18
N GLY A 161 -9.27 14.98 2.69
CA GLY A 161 -8.87 14.31 3.92
C GLY A 161 -9.68 14.76 5.14
N ALA A 162 -9.97 16.06 5.25
CA ALA A 162 -10.84 16.60 6.31
C ALA A 162 -12.28 16.09 6.20
N ILE A 163 -12.79 15.86 4.98
CA ILE A 163 -14.13 15.29 4.75
C ILE A 163 -14.15 13.80 5.10
N THR A 164 -13.20 13.02 4.58
CA THR A 164 -13.15 11.57 4.80
C THR A 164 -12.92 11.23 6.26
N LYS A 165 -12.07 11.99 6.96
CA LYS A 165 -11.80 11.83 8.40
C LYS A 165 -13.07 11.99 9.25
N LYS A 166 -13.93 12.96 8.93
CA LYS A 166 -15.24 13.12 9.61
C LYS A 166 -16.16 11.92 9.41
N SER A 167 -15.95 11.17 8.34
CA SER A 167 -16.71 9.96 8.01
C SER A 167 -16.02 8.67 8.49
N GLY A 168 -14.95 8.77 9.29
CA GLY A 168 -14.23 7.63 9.85
C GLY A 168 -13.21 6.99 8.91
N LEU A 169 -12.90 7.61 7.77
CA LEU A 169 -11.93 7.12 6.79
C LEU A 169 -10.68 8.00 6.76
N GLN A 170 -9.51 7.41 6.98
CA GLN A 170 -8.24 8.08 6.74
C GLN A 170 -7.98 8.17 5.24
N LEU A 171 -7.76 9.37 4.72
CA LEU A 171 -7.35 9.54 3.33
C LEU A 171 -5.91 9.07 3.15
N MET A 172 -5.67 8.31 2.08
CA MET A 172 -4.35 8.01 1.57
C MET A 172 -4.25 8.40 0.10
N THR A 173 -3.03 8.54 -0.39
CA THR A 173 -2.75 8.67 -1.82
C THR A 173 -1.66 7.71 -2.25
N HIS A 174 -1.90 7.07 -3.39
CA HIS A 174 -0.95 6.20 -4.08
C HIS A 174 0.01 7.05 -4.91
N ASN A 175 1.27 6.67 -5.01
CA ASN A 175 2.32 7.48 -5.61
C ASN A 175 2.66 7.12 -7.07
N GLU A 176 1.95 6.19 -7.68
CA GLU A 176 2.27 5.76 -9.05
C GLU A 176 1.95 6.84 -10.08
N GLY A 177 2.87 7.09 -11.00
CA GLY A 177 2.70 7.94 -12.18
C GLY A 177 3.23 9.36 -12.04
N PHE A 178 3.82 9.75 -10.91
CA PHE A 178 4.40 11.08 -10.71
C PHE A 178 5.73 11.08 -9.92
N GLU A 179 6.28 9.91 -9.64
CA GLU A 179 7.48 9.73 -8.82
C GLU A 179 8.66 10.55 -9.36
N ASN A 180 8.81 10.56 -10.68
CA ASN A 180 9.87 11.29 -11.36
C ASN A 180 9.53 12.77 -11.64
N SER A 181 8.39 13.26 -11.15
CA SER A 181 8.03 14.67 -11.26
C SER A 181 9.03 15.55 -10.49
N ARG A 182 9.38 16.68 -11.09
CA ARG A 182 10.33 17.64 -10.52
C ARG A 182 9.78 19.05 -10.59
N LEU A 183 10.18 19.86 -9.62
CA LEU A 183 10.03 21.31 -9.69
C LEU A 183 11.00 21.90 -10.72
N ALA A 184 10.73 23.13 -11.16
CA ALA A 184 11.62 23.85 -12.09
C ALA A 184 13.05 24.04 -11.54
N ASP A 185 13.22 24.04 -10.22
CA ASP A 185 14.53 24.11 -9.54
C ASP A 185 15.25 22.74 -9.43
N GLY A 186 14.65 21.67 -9.98
CA GLY A 186 15.21 20.31 -10.02
C GLY A 186 14.88 19.42 -8.81
N ARG A 187 14.26 19.96 -7.76
CA ARG A 187 13.84 19.13 -6.61
C ARG A 187 12.79 18.10 -7.04
N LEU A 188 12.86 16.90 -6.46
CA LEU A 188 11.79 15.92 -6.60
C LEU A 188 10.49 16.47 -6.02
N THR A 189 9.39 16.32 -6.76
CA THR A 189 8.05 16.75 -6.33
C THR A 189 7.57 15.96 -5.11
N TYR A 190 7.91 14.68 -5.03
CA TYR A 190 7.41 13.78 -3.99
C TYR A 190 7.75 14.24 -2.55
N PRO A 191 9.00 14.55 -2.19
CA PRO A 191 9.31 15.14 -0.87
C PRO A 191 8.58 16.43 -0.60
N VAL A 192 8.42 17.29 -1.62
CA VAL A 192 7.71 18.58 -1.48
C VAL A 192 6.21 18.36 -1.22
N LEU A 193 5.60 17.35 -1.82
CA LEU A 193 4.22 16.94 -1.49
C LEU A 193 4.09 16.56 -0.01
N LEU A 194 5.06 15.79 0.52
CA LEU A 194 5.05 15.40 1.93
C LEU A 194 5.15 16.59 2.89
N GLU A 195 5.74 17.71 2.47
CA GLU A 195 5.81 18.96 3.26
C GLU A 195 4.47 19.69 3.30
N TYR A 196 3.69 19.69 2.22
CA TYR A 196 2.43 20.44 2.09
C TYR A 196 1.17 19.62 2.38
N LEU A 197 1.25 18.30 2.33
CA LEU A 197 0.16 17.42 2.75
C LEU A 197 0.13 17.35 4.28
N ASP A 198 -1.01 17.71 4.87
CA ASP A 198 -1.24 17.60 6.31
C ASP A 198 -1.11 16.12 6.74
N PRO A 199 -0.16 15.80 7.64
CA PRO A 199 0.10 14.42 8.05
C PRO A 199 -1.04 13.75 8.80
N ASP A 200 -1.98 14.52 9.36
CA ASP A 200 -3.14 14.00 10.08
C ASP A 200 -4.35 13.79 9.15
N LEU A 201 -4.33 14.41 7.98
CA LEU A 201 -5.42 14.33 7.00
C LEU A 201 -5.10 13.39 5.85
N VAL A 202 -3.84 13.37 5.38
CA VAL A 202 -3.42 12.59 4.21
C VAL A 202 -2.21 11.74 4.53
N LYS A 203 -2.37 10.44 4.44
CA LYS A 203 -1.29 9.45 4.52
C LYS A 203 -0.88 9.01 3.11
N MET A 204 0.21 8.24 3.03
CA MET A 204 0.75 7.76 1.77
C MET A 204 0.64 6.26 1.68
N GLN A 205 0.39 5.75 0.47
CA GLN A 205 0.65 4.37 0.14
C GLN A 205 1.95 4.29 -0.65
N PHE A 206 2.87 3.44 -0.21
CA PHE A 206 4.20 3.31 -0.79
C PHE A 206 4.21 2.25 -1.90
N GLN A 207 4.44 2.64 -3.14
CA GLN A 207 4.60 1.72 -4.27
C GLN A 207 6.07 1.34 -4.44
N MET A 208 6.44 0.12 -4.07
CA MET A 208 7.84 -0.32 -4.05
C MET A 208 8.54 -0.19 -5.39
N SER A 209 7.89 -0.60 -6.48
CA SER A 209 8.49 -0.57 -7.83
C SER A 209 8.81 0.85 -8.29
N SER A 210 7.90 1.80 -8.06
CA SER A 210 8.04 3.19 -8.49
C SER A 210 9.01 3.96 -7.59
N MET A 211 8.86 3.84 -6.29
CA MET A 211 9.65 4.62 -5.32
C MET A 211 11.14 4.29 -5.36
N ARG A 212 11.50 3.07 -5.70
CA ARG A 212 12.92 2.69 -5.90
C ARG A 212 13.59 3.46 -7.03
N THR A 213 12.85 4.05 -7.94
CA THR A 213 13.42 4.91 -9.00
C THR A 213 13.90 6.26 -8.47
N ILE A 214 13.43 6.68 -7.30
CA ILE A 214 13.75 7.99 -6.69
C ILE A 214 14.34 7.89 -5.29
N GLY A 215 14.57 6.70 -4.77
CA GLY A 215 15.25 6.54 -3.48
C GLY A 215 15.14 5.16 -2.86
N ASP A 216 15.75 5.00 -1.71
CA ASP A 216 15.67 3.77 -0.91
C ASP A 216 14.38 3.77 -0.07
N PRO A 217 13.56 2.71 -0.11
CA PRO A 217 12.39 2.55 0.75
C PRO A 217 12.69 2.73 2.24
N VAL A 218 13.80 2.18 2.72
CA VAL A 218 14.25 2.30 4.11
C VAL A 218 14.44 3.77 4.49
N MET A 219 15.04 4.55 3.59
CA MET A 219 15.25 5.98 3.79
C MET A 219 13.90 6.72 3.92
N TYR A 220 12.95 6.50 3.01
CA TYR A 220 11.66 7.17 3.06
C TYR A 220 10.87 6.85 4.33
N PHE A 221 10.77 5.59 4.71
CA PHE A 221 10.09 5.17 5.93
C PHE A 221 10.71 5.78 7.19
N THR A 222 12.05 5.91 7.22
CA THR A 222 12.77 6.46 8.37
C THR A 222 12.69 7.99 8.43
N MET A 223 12.78 8.67 7.27
CA MET A 223 12.75 10.14 7.21
C MET A 223 11.36 10.73 7.45
N TYR A 224 10.31 9.97 7.15
CA TYR A 224 8.92 10.43 7.27
C TYR A 224 8.10 9.50 8.18
N PRO A 225 8.40 9.45 9.49
CA PRO A 225 7.74 8.55 10.43
C PRO A 225 6.22 8.81 10.47
N GLY A 226 5.44 7.72 10.49
CA GLY A 226 3.98 7.80 10.57
C GLY A 226 3.27 8.30 9.30
N ARG A 227 3.98 8.46 8.17
CA ARG A 227 3.38 8.96 6.91
C ARG A 227 2.88 7.85 5.99
N PHE A 228 3.41 6.62 6.10
CA PHE A 228 3.17 5.52 5.17
C PHE A 228 2.34 4.43 5.84
N GLU A 229 1.02 4.55 5.79
CA GLU A 229 0.13 3.57 6.45
C GLU A 229 -0.15 2.34 5.59
N SER A 230 0.20 2.37 4.30
CA SER A 230 0.04 1.26 3.36
C SER A 230 1.24 1.13 2.42
N ALA A 231 1.48 -0.09 1.91
CA ALA A 231 2.48 -0.34 0.88
C ALA A 231 2.00 -1.39 -0.12
N HIS A 232 2.36 -1.19 -1.40
CA HIS A 232 2.29 -2.23 -2.42
C HIS A 232 3.64 -2.91 -2.54
N LEU A 233 3.63 -4.22 -2.42
CA LEU A 233 4.83 -5.04 -2.51
C LEU A 233 4.92 -5.67 -3.90
N GLN A 234 6.08 -5.49 -4.51
CA GLN A 234 6.45 -6.09 -5.79
C GLN A 234 7.91 -6.47 -5.72
N GLY A 235 8.28 -7.62 -6.26
CA GLY A 235 9.67 -7.98 -6.45
C GLY A 235 10.31 -7.06 -7.49
N VAL A 236 11.48 -6.53 -7.17
CA VAL A 236 12.16 -5.52 -8.00
C VAL A 236 13.64 -5.84 -8.12
N ASP A 237 14.14 -5.89 -9.35
CA ASP A 237 15.57 -6.08 -9.58
C ASP A 237 16.35 -4.81 -9.22
N ALA A 238 17.46 -4.97 -8.49
CA ALA A 238 18.37 -3.87 -8.14
C ALA A 238 19.20 -3.38 -9.34
N ALA A 239 19.22 -4.13 -10.43
CA ALA A 239 20.10 -3.88 -11.57
C ALA A 239 19.80 -2.60 -12.37
N ALA A 240 18.73 -1.92 -12.09
CA ALA A 240 18.42 -0.64 -12.73
C ALA A 240 19.11 0.55 -12.04
N GLY A 241 20.41 0.49 -11.84
CA GLY A 241 21.36 1.62 -11.75
C GLY A 241 20.94 2.90 -11.01
N VAL A 242 20.13 2.82 -9.97
CA VAL A 242 19.76 4.02 -9.21
C VAL A 242 20.64 4.08 -7.96
N ASN A 243 21.67 4.88 -8.01
CA ASN A 243 22.30 5.38 -6.78
C ASN A 243 21.26 6.25 -6.07
N PRO A 244 20.79 5.88 -4.87
CA PRO A 244 19.94 6.77 -4.10
C PRO A 244 20.69 8.09 -3.89
N PRO A 245 20.00 9.26 -4.04
CA PRO A 245 20.65 10.51 -3.69
C PRO A 245 21.08 10.43 -2.22
N ALA A 246 22.32 10.82 -1.94
CA ALA A 246 22.81 10.92 -0.57
C ALA A 246 21.86 11.81 0.24
N ALA A 247 21.59 11.44 1.49
CA ALA A 247 20.75 12.23 2.39
C ALA A 247 21.23 13.70 2.36
N GLY A 248 20.36 14.61 1.93
CA GLY A 248 20.69 16.03 1.71
C GLY A 248 20.94 16.46 0.25
N GLN A 249 21.04 15.54 -0.70
CA GLN A 249 21.18 15.85 -2.13
C GLN A 249 19.90 15.50 -2.91
N LEU A 250 18.79 16.12 -2.58
CA LEU A 250 17.57 16.06 -3.39
C LEU A 250 17.59 17.02 -4.60
N THR A 251 18.77 17.51 -4.98
CA THR A 251 19.01 18.34 -6.15
C THR A 251 19.72 17.55 -7.23
N VAL A 252 18.98 16.85 -8.09
CA VAL A 252 19.54 16.26 -9.31
C VAL A 252 19.21 17.17 -10.48
N LYS A 253 20.24 17.62 -11.23
CA LYS A 253 20.04 18.35 -12.48
C LYS A 253 19.20 17.50 -13.47
N PRO A 254 18.23 18.09 -14.18
CA PRO A 254 17.43 17.35 -15.15
C PRO A 254 18.32 16.76 -16.24
N SER A 255 18.16 15.47 -16.52
CA SER A 255 18.76 14.85 -17.70
C SER A 255 18.08 15.38 -18.96
N PRO A 256 18.81 15.73 -20.02
CA PRO A 256 18.24 16.19 -21.30
C PRO A 256 17.31 15.18 -21.98
N GLU A 257 17.36 13.90 -21.60
CA GLU A 257 16.61 12.81 -22.24
C GLU A 257 15.16 12.69 -21.77
N ALA A 258 14.71 13.46 -20.77
CA ALA A 258 13.33 13.42 -20.26
C ALA A 258 12.31 14.21 -21.11
N GLN A 259 12.74 14.78 -22.26
CA GLN A 259 11.86 15.55 -23.15
C GLN A 259 11.32 14.68 -24.28
N GLY A 260 10.41 13.79 -24.04
CA GLY A 260 9.76 13.08 -25.14
C GLY A 260 9.02 11.80 -24.76
N GLY A 261 8.04 11.87 -23.93
CA GLY A 261 7.15 10.75 -23.68
C GLY A 261 5.73 11.20 -23.44
N ARG A 262 4.90 11.24 -24.49
CA ARG A 262 3.44 11.30 -24.33
C ARG A 262 2.99 10.05 -23.57
N GLY A 263 2.91 10.14 -22.27
CA GLY A 263 2.37 9.11 -21.41
C GLY A 263 0.85 9.07 -21.45
N ALA A 264 0.28 8.34 -22.40
CA ALA A 264 -1.06 7.80 -22.19
C ALA A 264 -0.98 6.89 -20.95
N GLY A 265 -1.85 7.11 -19.96
CA GLY A 265 -1.90 6.32 -18.74
C GLY A 265 -1.90 4.83 -19.05
N ARG A 266 -0.81 4.17 -18.79
CA ARG A 266 -0.72 2.70 -18.81
C ARG A 266 -1.22 2.21 -17.48
N ALA A 267 -2.46 1.79 -17.49
CA ALA A 267 -3.01 0.91 -16.48
C ALA A 267 -2.07 -0.29 -16.24
N GLY A 268 -1.66 -0.49 -15.00
CA GLY A 268 -1.02 -1.71 -14.53
C GLY A 268 0.29 -2.04 -15.27
N GLY A 269 1.37 -1.36 -14.92
CA GLY A 269 2.68 -1.67 -15.48
C GLY A 269 3.17 -3.03 -14.98
N GLN A 270 2.98 -4.08 -15.79
CA GLN A 270 4.00 -5.11 -15.88
C GLN A 270 5.29 -4.39 -16.28
N GLY A 271 6.34 -4.51 -15.47
CA GLY A 271 7.64 -3.92 -15.74
C GLY A 271 8.04 -4.16 -17.20
N GLY A 272 8.18 -3.06 -17.95
CA GLY A 272 8.62 -3.08 -19.34
C GLY A 272 10.12 -3.28 -19.43
N GLY A 273 10.54 -4.50 -19.28
CA GLY A 273 11.83 -5.07 -19.59
C GLY A 273 11.57 -6.55 -19.75
N GLY A 274 12.02 -7.19 -20.83
CA GLY A 274 11.73 -8.60 -21.17
C GLY A 274 12.26 -9.64 -20.18
N GLY A 275 12.35 -9.32 -18.89
CA GLY A 275 12.65 -10.20 -17.77
C GLY A 275 11.36 -10.73 -17.13
N GLN A 276 11.42 -11.95 -16.61
CA GLN A 276 10.34 -12.54 -15.84
C GLN A 276 10.07 -11.67 -14.60
N ALA A 277 8.78 -11.39 -14.31
CA ALA A 277 8.42 -10.65 -13.11
C ALA A 277 8.89 -11.41 -11.85
N LEU A 278 9.69 -10.74 -11.02
CA LEU A 278 10.22 -11.30 -9.77
C LEU A 278 9.15 -11.27 -8.69
N ALA A 279 9.07 -12.32 -7.90
CA ALA A 279 8.28 -12.31 -6.68
C ALA A 279 9.03 -11.56 -5.56
N VAL A 280 8.29 -11.09 -4.57
CA VAL A 280 8.85 -10.61 -3.30
C VAL A 280 9.74 -11.71 -2.72
N GLY A 281 11.01 -11.42 -2.51
CA GLY A 281 12.01 -12.37 -2.02
C GLY A 281 12.81 -13.12 -3.10
N GLU A 282 12.44 -13.00 -4.38
CA GLU A 282 13.27 -13.43 -5.52
C GLU A 282 14.15 -12.30 -6.05
N ASP A 283 14.03 -11.14 -5.45
CA ASP A 283 14.70 -9.89 -5.78
C ASP A 283 15.90 -9.61 -4.85
N SER A 284 16.54 -8.48 -5.07
CA SER A 284 17.68 -8.04 -4.25
C SER A 284 17.29 -7.14 -3.07
N VAL A 285 16.00 -7.03 -2.75
CA VAL A 285 15.51 -6.20 -1.65
C VAL A 285 15.75 -6.88 -0.31
N ASP A 286 16.36 -6.18 0.64
CA ASP A 286 16.42 -6.61 2.04
C ASP A 286 15.07 -6.35 2.71
N TRP A 287 14.14 -7.28 2.51
CA TRP A 287 12.77 -7.17 3.01
C TRP A 287 12.68 -7.08 4.54
N VAL A 288 13.65 -7.65 5.25
CA VAL A 288 13.71 -7.52 6.72
C VAL A 288 13.95 -6.05 7.10
N LYS A 289 14.93 -5.40 6.49
CA LYS A 289 15.19 -3.97 6.75
C LYS A 289 14.04 -3.09 6.29
N VAL A 290 13.44 -3.40 5.14
CA VAL A 290 12.27 -2.65 4.63
C VAL A 290 11.12 -2.70 5.64
N PHE A 291 10.74 -3.88 6.14
CA PHE A 291 9.64 -3.99 7.10
C PHE A 291 9.99 -3.36 8.46
N GLN A 292 11.24 -3.48 8.94
CA GLN A 292 11.69 -2.78 10.15
C GLN A 292 11.54 -1.26 10.01
N ALA A 293 11.96 -0.70 8.87
CA ALA A 293 11.78 0.73 8.59
C ALA A 293 10.32 1.10 8.41
N ALA A 294 9.53 0.26 7.74
CA ALA A 294 8.11 0.47 7.52
C ALA A 294 7.30 0.55 8.82
N LYS A 295 7.73 -0.15 9.88
CA LYS A 295 7.16 0.03 11.22
C LYS A 295 7.31 1.48 11.71
N THR A 296 8.48 2.09 11.53
CA THR A 296 8.71 3.52 11.81
C THR A 296 7.87 4.41 10.88
N GLY A 297 7.77 4.04 9.61
CA GLY A 297 6.92 4.70 8.61
C GLY A 297 5.43 4.73 8.98
N GLY A 298 4.99 3.84 9.89
CA GLY A 298 3.61 3.75 10.37
C GLY A 298 2.75 2.73 9.63
N LEU A 299 3.37 1.73 8.99
CA LEU A 299 2.69 0.73 8.15
C LEU A 299 1.61 -0.02 8.95
N LYS A 300 0.39 -0.01 8.44
CA LYS A 300 -0.79 -0.72 8.97
C LYS A 300 -1.26 -1.84 8.04
N HIS A 301 -0.97 -1.71 6.75
CA HIS A 301 -1.39 -2.64 5.70
C HIS A 301 -0.32 -2.76 4.64
N TYR A 302 -0.18 -3.94 4.07
CA TYR A 302 0.61 -4.13 2.85
C TYR A 302 -0.09 -5.13 1.94
N PHE A 303 0.07 -4.94 0.62
CA PHE A 303 -0.61 -5.72 -0.40
C PHE A 303 0.37 -6.12 -1.50
N VAL A 304 0.42 -7.40 -1.83
CA VAL A 304 1.12 -7.86 -3.02
C VAL A 304 0.32 -7.42 -4.24
N GLU A 305 0.96 -6.69 -5.16
CA GLU A 305 0.34 -6.21 -6.39
C GLU A 305 1.04 -6.82 -7.60
N GLN A 306 0.76 -8.08 -7.87
CA GLN A 306 1.41 -8.86 -8.92
C GLN A 306 0.42 -9.82 -9.59
N SER A 307 0.81 -10.40 -10.75
CA SER A 307 0.04 -11.48 -11.39
C SER A 307 -0.11 -12.68 -10.44
N TRP A 308 -1.11 -13.53 -10.69
CA TRP A 308 -1.45 -14.61 -9.77
C TRP A 308 -0.25 -15.50 -9.42
N ASP A 309 0.47 -16.01 -10.43
CA ASP A 309 1.60 -16.92 -10.20
C ASP A 309 2.73 -16.28 -9.38
N VAL A 310 2.99 -14.99 -9.61
CA VAL A 310 3.98 -14.22 -8.85
C VAL A 310 3.48 -13.95 -7.44
N THR A 311 2.19 -13.65 -7.27
CA THR A 311 1.55 -13.47 -5.96
C THR A 311 1.69 -14.73 -5.09
N VAL A 312 1.47 -15.93 -5.67
CA VAL A 312 1.62 -17.20 -4.95
C VAL A 312 3.03 -17.34 -4.37
N ARG A 313 4.07 -17.06 -5.17
CA ARG A 313 5.47 -17.12 -4.72
C ARG A 313 5.79 -16.04 -3.69
N SER A 314 5.33 -14.81 -3.90
CA SER A 314 5.50 -13.70 -2.96
C SER A 314 4.89 -14.00 -1.59
N VAL A 315 3.67 -14.56 -1.57
CA VAL A 315 2.99 -14.93 -0.32
C VAL A 315 3.73 -16.07 0.39
N ALA A 316 4.26 -17.04 -0.36
CA ALA A 316 5.06 -18.13 0.21
C ALA A 316 6.31 -17.57 0.93
N PHE A 317 7.01 -16.63 0.33
CA PHE A 317 8.16 -15.96 0.95
C PHE A 317 7.74 -15.14 2.18
N LEU A 318 6.70 -14.29 2.06
CA LEU A 318 6.25 -13.43 3.16
C LEU A 318 5.89 -14.23 4.43
N LYS A 319 5.40 -15.45 4.27
CA LYS A 319 5.11 -16.37 5.40
C LYS A 319 6.38 -16.84 6.11
N THR A 320 7.54 -16.76 5.50
CA THR A 320 8.82 -17.14 6.10
C THR A 320 9.51 -15.99 6.83
N LEU A 321 9.08 -14.73 6.57
CA LEU A 321 9.67 -13.56 7.17
C LEU A 321 9.22 -13.40 8.62
N ASN A 322 10.18 -13.44 9.53
CA ASN A 322 9.96 -13.14 10.95
C ASN A 322 10.47 -11.73 11.25
N VAL A 323 9.58 -10.75 11.13
CA VAL A 323 9.84 -9.33 11.47
C VAL A 323 8.73 -8.87 12.40
N THR A 324 9.10 -8.48 13.60
CA THR A 324 8.17 -8.03 14.66
C THR A 324 8.23 -6.52 14.89
#